data_328a82371e2170b8d74ff00a59303d8e
#
_entry.id   328a82371e2170b8d74ff00a59303d8e
#
_cell.length_a   1.000
_cell.length_b   1.000
_cell.length_c   1.000
_cell.angle_alpha   90.00
_cell.angle_beta   90.00
_cell.angle_gamma   90.00
#
_symmetry.space_group_name_H-M   'P 1'
#
loop_
_entity.id
_entity.type
_entity.pdbx_description
1 polymer ?
#
loop_
_entity_poly.entity_id
_entity_poly.type
_entity_poly.pdbx_seq_one_letter_code
_entity_poly.pdbx_strand_id
1 'polypeptide(L)'
;KRRLLIAKAMVHRPPILVLDEPTAGVDVQLRQNLWNNVKDLNKQGVTIILTTHLMYEAQEMCNRIAILNKGNLIKLDTTENLLNSIKTKKIIFKVKKINKIDQKDLDGIKFSYDSNSEITALYERKKHKIDEIINKVKNAGMEIYDISTDDGNLEDVFIDLTKS
;
A
#
# COMPACT_ATOMS: atom_id res chain seq x y z
N LYS A 1 -6.71 17.88 -22.09
CA LYS A 1 -5.32 18.40 -22.29
C LYS A 1 -4.25 17.32 -22.08
N ARG A 2 -4.23 16.54 -20.96
CA ARG A 2 -3.16 15.57 -20.64
C ARG A 2 -3.05 14.40 -21.64
N ARG A 3 -4.17 13.81 -22.10
CA ARG A 3 -4.16 12.80 -23.18
C ARG A 3 -3.49 13.31 -24.46
N LEU A 4 -3.69 14.57 -24.81
CA LEU A 4 -3.07 15.18 -25.96
C LEU A 4 -1.53 15.28 -25.81
N LEU A 5 -1.04 15.55 -24.59
CA LEU A 5 0.40 15.61 -24.30
C LEU A 5 1.06 14.23 -24.47
N ILE A 6 0.41 13.17 -23.96
CA ILE A 6 0.91 11.80 -24.18
C ILE A 6 0.87 11.42 -25.65
N ALA A 7 -0.25 11.69 -26.34
CA ALA A 7 -0.36 11.44 -27.77
C ALA A 7 0.73 12.20 -28.58
N LYS A 8 0.98 13.46 -28.24
CA LYS A 8 2.06 14.25 -28.84
C LYS A 8 3.44 13.65 -28.58
N ALA A 9 3.72 13.22 -27.35
CA ALA A 9 4.99 12.59 -27.00
C ALA A 9 5.21 11.27 -27.75
N MET A 10 4.12 10.56 -28.07
CA MET A 10 4.16 9.25 -28.77
C MET A 10 4.24 9.35 -30.30
N VAL A 11 4.11 10.54 -30.89
CA VAL A 11 4.18 10.73 -32.38
C VAL A 11 5.46 10.13 -32.95
N HIS A 12 6.58 10.29 -32.23
CA HIS A 12 7.90 9.81 -32.68
C HIS A 12 8.21 8.38 -32.19
N ARG A 13 7.27 7.67 -31.57
CA ARG A 13 7.45 6.32 -31.01
C ARG A 13 8.74 6.18 -30.18
N PRO A 14 8.94 7.01 -29.16
CA PRO A 14 10.14 6.95 -28.35
C PRO A 14 10.22 5.63 -27.58
N PRO A 15 11.42 5.07 -27.37
CA PRO A 15 11.59 3.87 -26.54
C PRO A 15 11.39 4.15 -25.05
N ILE A 16 11.48 5.42 -24.61
CA ILE A 16 11.31 5.86 -23.23
C ILE A 16 10.34 7.03 -23.20
N LEU A 17 9.33 6.95 -22.34
CA LEU A 17 8.35 8.01 -22.08
C LEU A 17 8.47 8.46 -20.63
N VAL A 18 8.72 9.77 -20.43
CA VAL A 18 8.74 10.38 -19.09
C VAL A 18 7.45 11.14 -18.85
N LEU A 19 6.78 10.83 -17.76
CA LEU A 19 5.50 11.42 -17.35
C LEU A 19 5.67 12.07 -15.97
N ASP A 20 5.51 13.39 -15.94
CA ASP A 20 5.57 14.15 -14.69
C ASP A 20 4.15 14.43 -14.19
N GLU A 21 3.81 13.87 -13.00
CA GLU A 21 2.50 13.99 -12.35
C GLU A 21 1.31 13.80 -13.32
N PRO A 22 1.24 12.69 -14.08
CA PRO A 22 0.32 12.57 -15.21
C PRO A 22 -1.16 12.62 -14.83
N THR A 23 -1.49 12.31 -13.59
CA THR A 23 -2.88 12.22 -13.09
C THR A 23 -3.25 13.34 -12.12
N ALA A 24 -2.34 14.25 -11.79
CA ALA A 24 -2.65 15.35 -10.88
C ALA A 24 -3.82 16.20 -11.39
N GLY A 25 -4.85 16.39 -10.54
CA GLY A 25 -6.05 17.13 -10.88
C GLY A 25 -6.96 16.50 -11.95
N VAL A 26 -6.85 15.19 -12.15
CA VAL A 26 -7.67 14.41 -13.09
C VAL A 26 -8.74 13.63 -12.32
N ASP A 27 -9.98 13.64 -12.83
CA ASP A 27 -11.07 12.83 -12.26
C ASP A 27 -10.79 11.32 -12.37
N VAL A 28 -11.50 10.53 -11.56
CA VAL A 28 -11.29 9.09 -11.41
C VAL A 28 -11.41 8.34 -12.74
N GLN A 29 -12.46 8.63 -13.53
CA GLN A 29 -12.71 7.93 -14.78
C GLN A 29 -11.61 8.23 -15.82
N LEU A 30 -11.21 9.49 -15.91
CA LEU A 30 -10.18 9.93 -16.84
C LEU A 30 -8.80 9.38 -16.43
N ARG A 31 -8.53 9.30 -15.13
CA ARG A 31 -7.32 8.67 -14.56
C ARG A 31 -7.21 7.20 -14.97
N GLN A 32 -8.26 6.43 -14.77
CA GLN A 32 -8.28 5.01 -15.14
C GLN A 32 -8.00 4.80 -16.64
N ASN A 33 -8.62 5.60 -17.50
CA ASN A 33 -8.38 5.54 -18.93
C ASN A 33 -6.92 5.90 -19.31
N LEU A 34 -6.32 6.85 -18.58
CA LEU A 34 -4.92 7.24 -18.80
C LEU A 34 -3.99 6.10 -18.41
N TRP A 35 -4.23 5.46 -17.27
CA TRP A 35 -3.45 4.31 -16.82
C TRP A 35 -3.53 3.12 -17.75
N ASN A 36 -4.70 2.82 -18.30
CA ASN A 36 -4.86 1.75 -19.28
C ASN A 36 -4.00 2.03 -20.52
N ASN A 37 -4.01 3.27 -21.04
CA ASN A 37 -3.18 3.66 -22.17
C ASN A 37 -1.68 3.52 -21.87
N VAL A 38 -1.23 3.93 -20.66
CA VAL A 38 0.17 3.83 -20.24
C VAL A 38 0.59 2.36 -20.11
N LYS A 39 -0.27 1.50 -19.51
CA LYS A 39 -0.03 0.05 -19.45
C LYS A 39 0.09 -0.59 -20.83
N ASP A 40 -0.75 -0.17 -21.78
CA ASP A 40 -0.72 -0.72 -23.14
C ASP A 40 0.56 -0.28 -23.90
N LEU A 41 1.02 0.95 -23.70
CA LEU A 41 2.30 1.40 -24.24
C LEU A 41 3.48 0.61 -23.66
N ASN A 42 3.46 0.34 -22.37
CA ASN A 42 4.48 -0.47 -21.72
C ASN A 42 4.50 -1.91 -22.22
N LYS A 43 3.32 -2.53 -22.44
CA LYS A 43 3.21 -3.87 -23.07
C LYS A 43 3.78 -3.88 -24.50
N GLN A 44 3.72 -2.76 -25.21
CA GLN A 44 4.31 -2.60 -26.55
C GLN A 44 5.84 -2.36 -26.52
N GLY A 45 6.45 -2.41 -25.32
CA GLY A 45 7.89 -2.29 -25.15
C GLY A 45 8.39 -0.87 -24.84
N VAL A 46 7.51 0.11 -24.66
CA VAL A 46 7.91 1.46 -24.24
C VAL A 46 8.26 1.45 -22.75
N THR A 47 9.46 1.90 -22.39
CA THR A 47 9.83 2.11 -20.99
C THR A 47 9.17 3.38 -20.48
N ILE A 48 8.43 3.24 -19.34
CA ILE A 48 7.73 4.37 -18.73
C ILE A 48 8.48 4.78 -17.46
N ILE A 49 8.82 6.07 -17.38
CA ILE A 49 9.29 6.71 -16.15
C ILE A 49 8.22 7.69 -15.75
N LEU A 50 7.69 7.55 -14.53
CA LEU A 50 6.69 8.48 -14.01
C LEU A 50 7.12 9.05 -12.66
N THR A 51 6.82 10.33 -12.44
CA THR A 51 6.86 10.94 -11.11
C THR A 51 5.45 11.09 -10.57
N THR A 52 5.26 10.83 -9.31
CA THR A 52 3.99 11.05 -8.60
C THR A 52 4.23 11.20 -7.10
N HIS A 53 3.37 11.95 -6.43
CA HIS A 53 3.29 11.97 -4.97
C HIS A 53 2.18 11.06 -4.44
N LEU A 54 1.44 10.39 -5.32
CA LEU A 54 0.35 9.48 -4.98
C LEU A 54 0.89 8.06 -4.86
N MET A 55 1.14 7.61 -3.62
CA MET A 55 1.78 6.32 -3.34
C MET A 55 1.01 5.14 -3.93
N TYR A 56 -0.34 5.17 -3.90
CA TYR A 56 -1.16 4.12 -4.50
C TYR A 56 -0.96 4.00 -6.01
N GLU A 57 -0.72 5.10 -6.73
CA GLU A 57 -0.44 5.06 -8.17
C GLU A 57 0.92 4.43 -8.45
N ALA A 58 1.94 4.80 -7.69
CA ALA A 58 3.26 4.20 -7.81
C ALA A 58 3.18 2.68 -7.54
N GLN A 59 2.44 2.27 -6.50
CA GLN A 59 2.25 0.87 -6.14
C GLN A 59 1.56 0.07 -7.24
N GLU A 60 0.51 0.62 -7.86
CA GLU A 60 -0.30 -0.07 -8.88
C GLU A 60 0.32 -0.09 -10.27
N MET A 61 1.18 0.89 -10.57
CA MET A 61 1.65 1.12 -11.93
C MET A 61 3.12 0.78 -12.15
N CYS A 62 3.94 0.79 -11.10
CA CYS A 62 5.38 0.68 -11.24
C CYS A 62 5.91 -0.69 -10.80
N ASN A 63 6.78 -1.29 -11.62
CA ASN A 63 7.52 -2.49 -11.24
C ASN A 63 8.67 -2.18 -10.27
N ARG A 64 9.27 -0.97 -10.43
CA ARG A 64 10.36 -0.47 -9.58
C ARG A 64 10.05 0.95 -9.16
N ILE A 65 10.41 1.29 -7.93
CA ILE A 65 10.12 2.60 -7.34
C ILE A 65 11.40 3.16 -6.72
N ALA A 66 11.67 4.43 -7.05
CA ALA A 66 12.69 5.24 -6.40
C ALA A 66 12.00 6.20 -5.42
N ILE A 67 12.31 6.06 -4.13
CA ILE A 67 11.78 6.94 -3.07
C ILE A 67 12.78 8.08 -2.86
N LEU A 68 12.30 9.30 -3.09
CA LEU A 68 13.07 10.53 -2.93
C LEU A 68 12.58 11.31 -1.71
N ASN A 69 13.50 11.83 -0.90
CA ASN A 69 13.18 12.73 0.20
C ASN A 69 14.22 13.87 0.26
N LYS A 70 13.76 15.10 0.28
CA LYS A 70 14.60 16.32 0.32
C LYS A 70 15.73 16.31 -0.73
N GLY A 71 15.41 15.85 -1.95
CA GLY A 71 16.35 15.78 -3.06
C GLY A 71 17.31 14.57 -3.04
N ASN A 72 17.25 13.71 -2.01
CA ASN A 72 18.09 12.52 -1.91
C ASN A 72 17.33 11.26 -2.29
N LEU A 73 18.01 10.34 -2.96
CA LEU A 73 17.49 8.99 -3.20
C LEU A 73 17.62 8.17 -1.90
N ILE A 74 16.48 7.87 -1.27
CA ILE A 74 16.43 7.10 -0.02
C ILE A 74 16.46 5.60 -0.30
N LYS A 75 15.69 5.15 -1.28
CA LYS A 75 15.57 3.74 -1.65
C LYS A 75 15.22 3.60 -3.12
N LEU A 76 15.78 2.57 -3.77
CA LEU A 76 15.38 2.11 -5.10
C LEU A 76 15.25 0.60 -5.06
N ASP A 77 14.05 0.08 -5.29
CA ASP A 77 13.81 -1.36 -5.27
C ASP A 77 12.59 -1.71 -6.14
N THR A 78 12.28 -3.01 -6.27
CA THR A 78 11.02 -3.45 -6.86
C THR A 78 9.86 -3.11 -5.93
N THR A 79 8.68 -2.88 -6.48
CA THR A 79 7.45 -2.64 -5.69
C THR A 79 7.20 -3.77 -4.71
N GLU A 80 7.38 -5.02 -5.14
CA GLU A 80 7.25 -6.21 -4.30
C GLU A 80 8.21 -6.21 -3.11
N ASN A 81 9.50 -5.92 -3.34
CA ASN A 81 10.49 -5.87 -2.27
C ASN A 81 10.20 -4.75 -1.26
N LEU A 82 9.74 -3.59 -1.74
CA LEU A 82 9.35 -2.48 -0.87
C LEU A 82 8.18 -2.89 0.03
N LEU A 83 7.13 -3.49 -0.52
CA LEU A 83 5.98 -3.96 0.25
C LEU A 83 6.37 -5.10 1.22
N ASN A 84 7.23 -6.01 0.80
CA ASN A 84 7.75 -7.09 1.65
C ASN A 84 8.67 -6.59 2.79
N SER A 85 9.17 -5.35 2.70
CA SER A 85 9.95 -4.74 3.79
C SER A 85 9.09 -4.32 4.99
N ILE A 86 7.76 -4.25 4.84
CA ILE A 86 6.82 -3.95 5.92
C ILE A 86 6.85 -5.10 6.93
N LYS A 87 7.32 -4.80 8.14
CA LYS A 87 7.50 -5.80 9.21
C LYS A 87 6.19 -6.14 9.92
N THR A 88 5.29 -5.19 9.97
CA THR A 88 4.03 -5.30 10.73
C THR A 88 2.83 -5.50 9.81
N LYS A 89 1.86 -6.27 10.30
CA LYS A 89 0.53 -6.44 9.68
C LYS A 89 -0.55 -6.03 10.65
N LYS A 90 -1.71 -5.66 10.10
CA LYS A 90 -2.93 -5.43 10.88
C LYS A 90 -3.96 -6.49 10.54
N ILE A 91 -4.64 -6.98 11.57
CA ILE A 91 -5.88 -7.76 11.43
C ILE A 91 -6.97 -6.97 12.12
N ILE A 92 -8.07 -6.78 11.44
CA ILE A 92 -9.25 -6.12 11.96
C ILE A 92 -10.32 -7.19 12.17
N PHE A 93 -10.77 -7.34 13.40
CA PHE A 93 -11.83 -8.25 13.79
C PHE A 93 -13.09 -7.46 14.07
N LYS A 94 -14.21 -7.87 13.48
CA LYS A 94 -15.53 -7.41 13.92
C LYS A 94 -16.12 -8.42 14.87
N VAL A 95 -16.49 -7.96 16.06
CA VAL A 95 -16.94 -8.80 17.15
C VAL A 95 -18.29 -8.33 17.69
N LYS A 96 -19.13 -9.26 18.18
CA LYS A 96 -20.45 -8.90 18.75
C LYS A 96 -20.33 -8.11 20.06
N LYS A 97 -19.31 -8.40 20.87
CA LYS A 97 -19.06 -7.75 22.14
C LYS A 97 -17.57 -7.57 22.34
N ILE A 98 -17.15 -6.37 22.67
CA ILE A 98 -15.75 -6.07 22.96
C ILE A 98 -15.44 -6.44 24.41
N ASN A 99 -14.44 -7.31 24.59
CA ASN A 99 -13.78 -7.56 25.87
C ASN A 99 -12.30 -7.18 25.73
N LYS A 100 -11.68 -6.73 26.81
CA LYS A 100 -10.25 -6.44 26.80
C LYS A 100 -9.45 -7.75 26.88
N ILE A 101 -8.44 -7.86 26.04
CA ILE A 101 -7.44 -8.92 26.10
C ILE A 101 -6.46 -8.60 27.23
N ASP A 102 -6.11 -9.57 28.06
CA ASP A 102 -5.17 -9.36 29.18
C ASP A 102 -3.80 -8.94 28.61
N GLN A 103 -3.18 -7.94 29.24
CA GLN A 103 -1.87 -7.43 28.84
C GLN A 103 -0.77 -8.50 28.89
N LYS A 104 -0.92 -9.51 29.76
CA LYS A 104 0.01 -10.64 29.86
C LYS A 104 0.02 -11.54 28.62
N ASP A 105 -1.07 -11.55 27.85
CA ASP A 105 -1.23 -12.38 26.67
C ASP A 105 -0.84 -11.66 25.36
N LEU A 106 -0.35 -10.43 25.44
CA LEU A 106 -0.11 -9.60 24.24
C LEU A 106 1.10 -10.07 23.43
N ASP A 107 2.14 -10.60 24.05
CA ASP A 107 3.35 -11.14 23.38
C ASP A 107 3.87 -10.26 22.23
N GLY A 108 3.88 -8.93 22.46
CA GLY A 108 4.29 -7.94 21.43
C GLY A 108 3.22 -7.58 20.40
N ILE A 109 2.03 -8.19 20.45
CA ILE A 109 0.88 -7.80 19.63
C ILE A 109 0.21 -6.58 20.27
N LYS A 110 -0.04 -5.54 19.48
CA LYS A 110 -0.76 -4.35 19.95
C LYS A 110 -2.23 -4.42 19.56
N PHE A 111 -3.12 -4.47 20.52
CA PHE A 111 -4.56 -4.40 20.29
C PHE A 111 -5.07 -2.98 20.49
N SER A 112 -5.82 -2.48 19.53
CA SER A 112 -6.61 -1.25 19.64
C SER A 112 -8.10 -1.59 19.46
N TYR A 113 -8.95 -0.86 20.15
CA TYR A 113 -10.39 -1.11 20.23
C TYR A 113 -11.12 0.13 19.72
N ASP A 114 -12.01 -0.06 18.77
CA ASP A 114 -12.84 1.03 18.24
C ASP A 114 -14.27 0.91 18.80
N SER A 115 -14.99 2.06 18.81
CA SER A 115 -16.37 2.18 19.26
C SER A 115 -17.38 1.36 18.43
N ASN A 116 -16.98 0.93 17.23
CA ASN A 116 -17.83 0.20 16.27
C ASN A 116 -17.77 -1.33 16.39
N SER A 117 -17.43 -1.86 17.56
CA SER A 117 -17.23 -3.31 17.76
C SER A 117 -16.10 -3.89 16.89
N GLU A 118 -15.10 -3.07 16.56
CA GLU A 118 -13.91 -3.48 15.84
C GLU A 118 -12.68 -3.52 16.75
N ILE A 119 -11.87 -4.54 16.55
CA ILE A 119 -10.58 -4.73 17.23
C ILE A 119 -9.51 -4.83 16.17
N THR A 120 -8.52 -3.99 16.26
CA THR A 120 -7.34 -4.07 15.38
C THR A 120 -6.17 -4.67 16.16
N ALA A 121 -5.60 -5.75 15.64
CA ALA A 121 -4.37 -6.34 16.12
C ALA A 121 -3.21 -5.95 15.17
N LEU A 122 -2.23 -5.22 15.68
CA LEU A 122 -0.98 -4.91 14.99
C LEU A 122 0.10 -5.87 15.49
N TYR A 123 0.72 -6.62 14.59
CA TYR A 123 1.68 -7.67 14.91
C TYR A 123 2.82 -7.77 13.90
N GLU A 124 3.96 -8.36 14.31
CA GLU A 124 5.09 -8.64 13.42
C GLU A 124 4.86 -9.96 12.66
N ARG A 125 4.90 -9.88 11.30
CA ARG A 125 4.68 -11.02 10.38
C ARG A 125 5.55 -12.24 10.68
N LYS A 126 6.81 -12.03 11.12
CA LYS A 126 7.78 -13.11 11.33
C LYS A 126 7.65 -13.76 12.70
N LYS A 127 7.00 -13.11 13.67
CA LYS A 127 6.91 -13.57 15.05
C LYS A 127 5.59 -14.28 15.37
N HIS A 128 4.51 -13.87 14.71
CA HIS A 128 3.16 -14.33 15.08
C HIS A 128 2.42 -14.91 13.89
N LYS A 129 1.68 -15.96 14.15
CA LYS A 129 0.76 -16.57 13.19
C LYS A 129 -0.65 -16.02 13.40
N ILE A 130 -1.41 -15.97 12.30
CA ILE A 130 -2.79 -15.43 12.32
C ILE A 130 -3.70 -16.23 13.24
N ASP A 131 -3.57 -17.56 13.26
CA ASP A 131 -4.33 -18.46 14.12
C ASP A 131 -4.10 -18.19 15.62
N GLU A 132 -2.87 -17.86 16.01
CA GLU A 132 -2.56 -17.47 17.40
C GLU A 132 -3.32 -16.19 17.80
N ILE A 133 -3.36 -15.20 16.90
CA ILE A 133 -4.04 -13.93 17.15
C ILE A 133 -5.56 -14.14 17.23
N ILE A 134 -6.13 -14.95 16.31
CA ILE A 134 -7.55 -15.32 16.35
C ILE A 134 -7.89 -16.02 17.67
N ASN A 135 -7.05 -16.94 18.13
CA ASN A 135 -7.28 -17.66 19.38
C ASN A 135 -7.22 -16.73 20.60
N LYS A 136 -6.31 -15.73 20.62
CA LYS A 136 -6.28 -14.72 21.70
C LYS A 136 -7.60 -13.93 21.77
N VAL A 137 -8.15 -13.54 20.63
CA VAL A 137 -9.45 -12.83 20.58
C VAL A 137 -10.59 -13.73 21.06
N LYS A 138 -10.64 -14.99 20.62
CA LYS A 138 -11.67 -15.97 21.05
C LYS A 138 -11.56 -16.30 22.53
N ASN A 139 -10.35 -16.51 23.05
CA ASN A 139 -10.13 -16.83 24.47
C ASN A 139 -10.50 -15.69 25.40
N ALA A 140 -10.49 -14.45 24.92
CA ALA A 140 -11.04 -13.30 25.64
C ALA A 140 -12.59 -13.27 25.65
N GLY A 141 -13.24 -14.31 25.13
CA GLY A 141 -14.70 -14.44 25.11
C GLY A 141 -15.39 -13.61 24.04
N MET A 142 -14.69 -13.26 22.97
CA MET A 142 -15.25 -12.47 21.89
C MET A 142 -15.66 -13.36 20.71
N GLU A 143 -16.88 -13.17 20.24
CA GLU A 143 -17.41 -13.86 19.06
C GLU A 143 -17.10 -13.05 17.81
N ILE A 144 -16.21 -13.59 16.96
CA ILE A 144 -15.79 -12.97 15.70
C ILE A 144 -16.81 -13.33 14.62
N TYR A 145 -17.31 -12.33 13.89
CA TYR A 145 -18.21 -12.54 12.75
C TYR A 145 -17.63 -12.06 11.42
N ASP A 146 -16.55 -11.25 11.43
CA ASP A 146 -15.85 -10.83 10.23
C ASP A 146 -14.37 -10.57 10.54
N ILE A 147 -13.50 -10.84 9.56
CA ILE A 147 -12.06 -10.61 9.67
C ILE A 147 -11.59 -9.97 8.36
N SER A 148 -10.87 -8.87 8.47
CA SER A 148 -10.13 -8.28 7.36
C SER A 148 -8.66 -8.10 7.72
N THR A 149 -7.78 -8.17 6.73
CA THR A 149 -6.33 -7.98 6.92
C THR A 149 -5.86 -6.79 6.12
N ASP A 150 -4.94 -6.04 6.72
CA ASP A 150 -4.23 -4.95 6.05
C ASP A 150 -2.73 -5.29 6.09
N ASP A 151 -2.19 -5.57 4.92
CA ASP A 151 -0.79 -5.96 4.75
C ASP A 151 0.16 -4.76 4.71
N GLY A 152 -0.39 -3.57 4.82
CA GLY A 152 0.29 -2.31 4.61
C GLY A 152 0.44 -1.96 3.13
N ASN A 153 0.86 -0.74 2.87
CA ASN A 153 0.99 -0.18 1.53
C ASN A 153 2.28 0.62 1.38
N LEU A 154 2.52 1.17 0.20
CA LEU A 154 3.71 1.95 -0.10
C LEU A 154 3.83 3.22 0.77
N GLU A 155 2.70 3.77 1.24
CA GLU A 155 2.69 4.90 2.15
C GLU A 155 3.32 4.55 3.50
N ASP A 156 3.03 3.35 4.04
CA ASP A 156 3.67 2.84 5.26
C ASP A 156 5.19 2.71 5.09
N VAL A 157 5.63 2.19 3.93
CA VAL A 157 7.07 2.10 3.59
C VAL A 157 7.71 3.48 3.54
N PHE A 158 7.05 4.44 2.88
CA PHE A 158 7.56 5.81 2.77
C PHE A 158 7.69 6.47 4.14
N ILE A 159 6.67 6.34 4.98
CA ILE A 159 6.69 6.87 6.34
C ILE A 159 7.83 6.26 7.16
N ASP A 160 8.03 4.95 7.09
CA ASP A 160 9.10 4.28 7.84
C ASP A 160 10.49 4.71 7.39
N LEU A 161 10.70 4.89 6.08
CA LEU A 161 11.98 5.32 5.53
C LEU A 161 12.29 6.81 5.73
N THR A 162 11.27 7.64 5.99
CA THR A 162 11.41 9.10 6.10
C THR A 162 11.29 9.64 7.53
N LYS A 163 10.98 8.78 8.50
CA LYS A 163 10.91 9.12 9.95
C LYS A 163 12.26 9.35 10.62
N SER A 164 13.36 9.34 9.87
CA SER A 164 14.73 9.57 10.40
C SER A 164 15.10 11.03 10.42
#